data_8f8abb1235e9562de5ec6127d4ae1da6
#
_entry.id   8f8abb1235e9562de5ec6127d4ae1da6
#
_cell.length_a   1.000
_cell.length_b   1.000
_cell.length_c   1.000
_cell.angle_alpha   90.00
_cell.angle_beta   90.00
_cell.angle_gamma   90.00
#
_symmetry.space_group_name_H-M   'P 1'
#
loop_
_entity.id
_entity.type
_entity.pdbx_description
1 polymer ?
#
loop_
_entity_poly.entity_id
_entity_poly.type
_entity_poly.pdbx_seq_one_letter_code
_entity_poly.pdbx_strand_id
1 'polypeptide(L)'
;MREDRILVTGGTGMVGKHLQDLIPNATFVGSKDYNLGNIFAVQAMFNDIEPDCVIHLAAKVGGIQDNIANPLAFLEDNLVMNTNVVKTAHDKGVSRFIGILSTCIYPDRLEDDQYPMTEDLLHAGPPTPTNFGYGYSKRMLGVHLDTIRNSTGKDYFSIIPSNLYSEYDHFGDDTKMHLVTALLKKIKNSTNGIVPLFGTGLPLRQFIHAEDLAKIIAMCATRKEQTMTNFNVCCDDSPSILEIAEAGLKAANRDLELQFDSSKPDGQYRKDCDNTVLRELFPDFRFLSLEEGLKRVYNKV
;
A
#
# COMPACT_ATOMS: atom_id res chain seq x y z
N MET A 1 5.84 22.52 -6.09
CA MET A 1 7.00 21.81 -6.70
C MET A 1 6.73 21.65 -8.20
N ARG A 2 7.73 21.58 -9.05
CA ARG A 2 7.55 21.36 -10.50
C ARG A 2 7.38 19.85 -10.73
N GLU A 3 6.36 19.46 -11.49
CA GLU A 3 6.09 18.04 -11.75
C GLU A 3 7.20 17.33 -12.52
N ASP A 4 7.85 18.02 -13.46
CA ASP A 4 8.98 17.51 -14.26
C ASP A 4 10.23 17.19 -13.43
N ARG A 5 10.23 17.55 -12.13
CA ARG A 5 11.26 17.25 -11.14
C ARG A 5 10.79 16.20 -10.09
N ILE A 6 9.72 15.46 -10.38
CA ILE A 6 9.23 14.35 -9.54
C ILE A 6 9.67 13.02 -10.15
N LEU A 7 10.36 12.20 -9.35
CA LEU A 7 10.70 10.82 -9.68
C LEU A 7 9.74 9.86 -8.96
N VAL A 8 9.11 8.96 -9.69
CA VAL A 8 8.23 7.90 -9.17
C VAL A 8 8.87 6.54 -9.42
N THR A 9 9.42 5.90 -8.40
CA THR A 9 9.89 4.52 -8.49
C THR A 9 8.73 3.54 -8.30
N GLY A 10 8.73 2.40 -9.00
CA GLY A 10 7.57 1.51 -9.03
C GLY A 10 6.40 2.08 -9.84
N GLY A 11 6.69 3.01 -10.75
CA GLY A 11 5.72 3.73 -11.57
C GLY A 11 4.87 2.87 -12.51
N THR A 12 5.28 1.62 -12.76
CA THR A 12 4.53 0.65 -13.58
C THR A 12 3.56 -0.22 -12.76
N GLY A 13 3.59 -0.09 -11.42
CA GLY A 13 2.74 -0.82 -10.50
C GLY A 13 1.31 -0.27 -10.38
N MET A 14 0.51 -0.89 -9.51
CA MET A 14 -0.90 -0.57 -9.29
C MET A 14 -1.13 0.94 -9.00
N VAL A 15 -0.47 1.49 -7.99
CA VAL A 15 -0.60 2.91 -7.62
C VAL A 15 0.08 3.82 -8.66
N GLY A 16 1.24 3.39 -9.20
CA GLY A 16 1.98 4.15 -10.21
C GLY A 16 1.17 4.45 -11.47
N LYS A 17 0.36 3.49 -11.93
CA LYS A 17 -0.53 3.68 -13.10
C LYS A 17 -1.57 4.77 -12.88
N HIS A 18 -2.18 4.84 -11.69
CA HIS A 18 -3.09 5.93 -11.37
C HIS A 18 -2.39 7.28 -11.23
N LEU A 19 -1.14 7.29 -10.73
CA LEU A 19 -0.36 8.52 -10.64
C LEU A 19 0.00 9.12 -12.00
N GLN A 20 0.20 8.28 -13.04
CA GLN A 20 0.51 8.77 -14.39
C GLN A 20 -0.56 9.73 -14.94
N ASP A 21 -1.83 9.51 -14.59
CA ASP A 21 -2.93 10.39 -14.99
C ASP A 21 -3.00 11.68 -14.16
N LEU A 22 -2.51 11.65 -12.90
CA LEU A 22 -2.61 12.75 -11.95
C LEU A 22 -1.42 13.72 -12.00
N ILE A 23 -0.22 13.22 -12.30
CA ILE A 23 1.02 13.99 -12.42
C ILE A 23 1.78 13.57 -13.69
N PRO A 24 1.20 13.80 -14.89
CA PRO A 24 1.69 13.24 -16.14
C PRO A 24 3.09 13.70 -16.55
N ASN A 25 3.58 14.81 -15.99
CA ASN A 25 4.92 15.33 -16.28
C ASN A 25 6.01 14.74 -15.36
N ALA A 26 5.67 13.91 -14.37
CA ALA A 26 6.64 13.22 -13.53
C ALA A 26 7.35 12.10 -14.29
N THR A 27 8.56 11.75 -13.84
CA THR A 27 9.31 10.61 -14.41
C THR A 27 8.95 9.32 -13.67
N PHE A 28 8.36 8.37 -14.38
CA PHE A 28 7.95 7.06 -13.84
C PHE A 28 8.95 5.99 -14.26
N VAL A 29 9.53 5.29 -13.28
CA VAL A 29 10.48 4.20 -13.51
C VAL A 29 10.01 2.89 -12.91
N GLY A 30 10.25 1.80 -13.63
CA GLY A 30 9.97 0.43 -13.21
C GLY A 30 11.24 -0.42 -13.11
N SER A 31 11.10 -1.70 -12.78
CA SER A 31 12.21 -2.64 -12.61
C SER A 31 12.99 -2.93 -13.93
N LYS A 32 12.40 -2.61 -15.08
CA LYS A 32 13.04 -2.75 -16.39
C LYS A 32 13.95 -1.57 -16.74
N ASP A 33 13.71 -0.42 -16.13
CA ASP A 33 14.45 0.81 -16.39
C ASP A 33 15.71 0.89 -15.51
N TYR A 34 15.54 0.67 -14.21
CA TYR A 34 16.64 0.71 -13.24
C TYR A 34 16.48 -0.40 -12.19
N ASN A 35 17.57 -1.14 -11.93
CA ASN A 35 17.63 -2.09 -10.84
C ASN A 35 17.94 -1.37 -9.52
N LEU A 36 16.92 -1.14 -8.69
CA LEU A 36 17.07 -0.42 -7.41
C LEU A 36 17.88 -1.20 -6.35
N GLY A 37 18.09 -2.51 -6.53
CA GLY A 37 19.02 -3.32 -5.73
C GLY A 37 20.49 -3.01 -6.03
N ASN A 38 20.79 -2.35 -7.15
CA ASN A 38 22.14 -1.96 -7.53
C ASN A 38 22.37 -0.48 -7.29
N ILE A 39 23.26 -0.13 -6.36
CA ILE A 39 23.54 1.27 -6.00
C ILE A 39 24.03 2.10 -7.17
N PHE A 40 24.82 1.53 -8.10
CA PHE A 40 25.31 2.26 -9.28
C PHE A 40 24.19 2.59 -10.26
N ALA A 41 23.21 1.68 -10.43
CA ALA A 41 22.02 1.95 -11.24
C ALA A 41 21.13 3.04 -10.60
N VAL A 42 21.00 3.04 -9.27
CA VAL A 42 20.28 4.09 -8.55
C VAL A 42 20.98 5.44 -8.68
N GLN A 43 22.32 5.49 -8.54
CA GLN A 43 23.07 6.73 -8.72
C GLN A 43 22.96 7.28 -10.15
N ALA A 44 23.00 6.40 -11.17
CA ALA A 44 22.77 6.78 -12.56
C ALA A 44 21.37 7.37 -12.76
N MET A 45 20.32 6.70 -12.25
CA MET A 45 18.93 7.19 -12.29
C MET A 45 18.81 8.61 -11.71
N PHE A 46 19.41 8.87 -10.56
CA PHE A 46 19.36 10.19 -9.94
C PHE A 46 20.19 11.25 -10.69
N ASN A 47 21.27 10.86 -11.37
CA ASN A 47 22.04 11.75 -12.23
C ASN A 47 21.29 12.11 -13.51
N ASP A 48 20.56 11.16 -14.09
CA ASP A 48 19.82 11.35 -15.33
C ASP A 48 18.56 12.21 -15.12
N ILE A 49 17.89 12.08 -13.96
CA ILE A 49 16.58 12.69 -13.69
C ILE A 49 16.70 13.96 -12.85
N GLU A 50 17.68 14.05 -11.95
CA GLU A 50 17.90 15.15 -11.00
C GLU A 50 16.62 15.60 -10.26
N PRO A 51 15.92 14.70 -9.54
CA PRO A 51 14.64 15.02 -8.94
C PRO A 51 14.74 15.93 -7.73
N ASP A 52 13.74 16.81 -7.54
CA ASP A 52 13.54 17.57 -6.30
C ASP A 52 12.61 16.80 -5.32
N CYS A 53 11.76 15.94 -5.86
CA CYS A 53 10.83 15.07 -5.10
C CYS A 53 10.95 13.64 -5.56
N VAL A 54 10.93 12.71 -4.61
CA VAL A 54 10.87 11.27 -4.88
C VAL A 54 9.59 10.68 -4.26
N ILE A 55 8.83 9.95 -5.06
CA ILE A 55 7.72 9.09 -4.64
C ILE A 55 8.21 7.65 -4.75
N HIS A 56 8.42 6.98 -3.62
CA HIS A 56 8.98 5.63 -3.59
C HIS A 56 7.89 4.59 -3.37
N LEU A 57 7.31 4.10 -4.50
CA LEU A 57 6.32 3.02 -4.53
C LEU A 57 6.95 1.65 -4.69
N ALA A 58 8.18 1.58 -5.22
CA ALA A 58 8.84 0.32 -5.50
C ALA A 58 8.97 -0.54 -4.25
N ALA A 59 8.58 -1.78 -4.36
CA ALA A 59 8.74 -2.80 -3.33
C ALA A 59 8.63 -4.19 -3.95
N LYS A 60 9.31 -5.17 -3.35
CA LYS A 60 8.97 -6.57 -3.54
C LYS A 60 7.75 -6.85 -2.68
N VAL A 61 6.61 -7.10 -3.34
CA VAL A 61 5.32 -7.38 -2.70
C VAL A 61 4.81 -8.76 -3.13
N GLY A 62 4.00 -9.39 -2.30
CA GLY A 62 3.39 -10.68 -2.60
C GLY A 62 2.29 -11.03 -1.59
N GLY A 63 1.50 -12.04 -1.89
CA GLY A 63 0.48 -12.57 -0.98
C GLY A 63 1.10 -13.22 0.27
N ILE A 64 0.23 -13.62 1.21
CA ILE A 64 0.65 -14.26 2.48
C ILE A 64 1.49 -15.52 2.21
N GLN A 65 1.09 -16.36 1.24
CA GLN A 65 1.79 -17.59 0.90
C GLN A 65 3.21 -17.33 0.40
N ASP A 66 3.40 -16.31 -0.43
CA ASP A 66 4.72 -15.93 -0.95
C ASP A 66 5.62 -15.38 0.16
N ASN A 67 5.06 -14.54 1.06
CA ASN A 67 5.79 -14.04 2.23
C ASN A 67 6.26 -15.18 3.16
N ILE A 68 5.44 -16.19 3.41
CA ILE A 68 5.79 -17.36 4.21
C ILE A 68 6.86 -18.21 3.53
N ALA A 69 6.76 -18.40 2.20
CA ALA A 69 7.70 -19.21 1.44
C ALA A 69 9.08 -18.54 1.26
N ASN A 70 9.12 -17.20 1.17
CA ASN A 70 10.32 -16.45 0.81
C ASN A 70 10.64 -15.29 1.78
N PRO A 71 10.60 -15.48 3.12
CA PRO A 71 10.69 -14.38 4.10
C PRO A 71 12.01 -13.60 4.00
N LEU A 72 13.12 -14.28 3.72
CA LEU A 72 14.43 -13.66 3.59
C LEU A 72 14.49 -12.71 2.38
N ALA A 73 13.98 -13.14 1.23
CA ALA A 73 13.95 -12.32 0.03
C ALA A 73 13.05 -11.07 0.20
N PHE A 74 11.92 -11.18 0.93
CA PHE A 74 11.09 -10.01 1.25
C PHE A 74 11.78 -9.03 2.19
N LEU A 75 12.64 -9.50 3.08
CA LEU A 75 13.45 -8.65 3.96
C LEU A 75 14.59 -7.98 3.17
N GLU A 76 15.47 -8.78 2.59
CA GLU A 76 16.74 -8.32 2.01
C GLU A 76 16.54 -7.45 0.77
N ASP A 77 15.71 -7.89 -0.19
CA ASP A 77 15.50 -7.15 -1.43
C ASP A 77 14.89 -5.77 -1.15
N ASN A 78 13.92 -5.69 -0.21
CA ASN A 78 13.34 -4.40 0.18
C ASN A 78 14.32 -3.53 0.98
N LEU A 79 15.10 -4.09 1.92
CA LEU A 79 16.09 -3.31 2.69
C LEU A 79 17.14 -2.69 1.77
N VAL A 80 17.69 -3.48 0.85
CA VAL A 80 18.72 -3.00 -0.08
C VAL A 80 18.17 -1.92 -0.99
N MET A 81 17.01 -2.16 -1.62
CA MET A 81 16.36 -1.21 -2.51
C MET A 81 16.01 0.10 -1.80
N ASN A 82 15.34 0.02 -0.64
CA ASN A 82 14.94 1.20 0.12
C ASN A 82 16.16 2.02 0.54
N THR A 83 17.21 1.35 1.06
CA THR A 83 18.44 2.02 1.50
C THR A 83 19.15 2.72 0.36
N ASN A 84 19.30 2.06 -0.80
CA ASN A 84 19.93 2.65 -1.97
C ASN A 84 19.20 3.91 -2.43
N VAL A 85 17.86 3.85 -2.55
CA VAL A 85 17.06 4.98 -3.05
C VAL A 85 17.05 6.14 -2.05
N VAL A 86 16.77 5.88 -0.77
CA VAL A 86 16.70 6.94 0.26
C VAL A 86 18.05 7.60 0.47
N LYS A 87 19.14 6.80 0.59
CA LYS A 87 20.49 7.34 0.75
C LYS A 87 20.89 8.21 -0.44
N THR A 88 20.67 7.74 -1.67
CA THR A 88 21.03 8.50 -2.88
C THR A 88 20.21 9.78 -2.98
N ALA A 89 18.90 9.73 -2.68
CA ALA A 89 18.06 10.93 -2.64
C ALA A 89 18.59 11.97 -1.64
N HIS A 90 19.00 11.52 -0.44
CA HIS A 90 19.57 12.40 0.58
C HIS A 90 20.90 13.02 0.12
N ASP A 91 21.83 12.20 -0.41
CA ASP A 91 23.14 12.62 -0.89
C ASP A 91 23.05 13.59 -2.08
N LYS A 92 22.04 13.43 -2.94
CA LYS A 92 21.75 14.31 -4.09
C LYS A 92 20.95 15.57 -3.74
N GLY A 93 20.61 15.77 -2.47
CA GLY A 93 19.96 16.98 -2.02
C GLY A 93 18.46 17.06 -2.27
N VAL A 94 17.80 15.93 -2.59
CA VAL A 94 16.33 15.86 -2.74
C VAL A 94 15.66 16.52 -1.54
N SER A 95 14.70 17.42 -1.80
CA SER A 95 14.04 18.23 -0.77
C SER A 95 12.83 17.53 -0.15
N ARG A 96 12.11 16.71 -0.94
CA ARG A 96 10.93 15.95 -0.51
C ARG A 96 11.04 14.48 -0.89
N PHE A 97 10.72 13.60 0.06
CA PHE A 97 10.69 12.17 -0.16
C PHE A 97 9.41 11.57 0.47
N ILE A 98 8.61 10.90 -0.34
CA ILE A 98 7.37 10.23 0.05
C ILE A 98 7.60 8.73 -0.01
N GLY A 99 7.74 8.07 1.13
CA GLY A 99 7.87 6.62 1.23
C GLY A 99 6.53 5.95 1.46
N ILE A 100 6.23 4.89 0.72
CA ILE A 100 5.00 4.14 0.93
C ILE A 100 5.28 2.90 1.78
N LEU A 101 4.68 2.88 2.96
CA LEU A 101 4.72 1.77 3.89
C LEU A 101 3.53 0.80 3.67
N SER A 102 3.02 0.22 4.72
CA SER A 102 1.84 -0.67 4.73
C SER A 102 1.40 -0.87 6.18
N THR A 103 0.13 -1.10 6.43
CA THR A 103 -0.35 -1.51 7.77
C THR A 103 0.24 -2.84 8.27
N CYS A 104 0.96 -3.59 7.44
CA CYS A 104 1.73 -4.77 7.87
C CYS A 104 2.93 -4.44 8.78
N ILE A 105 3.25 -3.16 8.95
CA ILE A 105 4.31 -2.70 9.87
C ILE A 105 3.85 -2.59 11.32
N TYR A 106 2.54 -2.51 11.55
CA TYR A 106 1.97 -2.44 12.90
C TYR A 106 2.17 -3.73 13.68
N PRO A 107 2.12 -3.68 15.02
CA PRO A 107 2.21 -4.88 15.85
C PRO A 107 1.14 -5.92 15.48
N ASP A 108 1.51 -7.20 15.58
CA ASP A 108 0.56 -8.31 15.35
C ASP A 108 -0.54 -8.37 16.40
N ARG A 109 -0.19 -7.99 17.64
CA ARG A 109 -1.10 -8.01 18.78
C ARG A 109 -1.09 -6.66 19.46
N LEU A 110 -2.27 -6.12 19.61
CA LEU A 110 -2.58 -4.90 20.35
C LEU A 110 -3.76 -5.20 21.28
N GLU A 111 -3.90 -4.43 22.34
CA GLU A 111 -5.07 -4.46 23.21
C GLU A 111 -6.26 -3.79 22.50
N ASP A 112 -7.48 -4.12 22.91
CA ASP A 112 -8.70 -3.65 22.24
C ASP A 112 -8.84 -2.11 22.26
N ASP A 113 -8.33 -1.45 23.28
CA ASP A 113 -8.33 0.02 23.43
C ASP A 113 -7.27 0.73 22.59
N GLN A 114 -6.37 -0.02 21.94
CA GLN A 114 -5.37 0.50 21.01
C GLN A 114 -5.86 0.52 19.55
N TYR A 115 -7.13 0.19 19.32
CA TYR A 115 -7.76 0.30 18.00
C TYR A 115 -8.78 1.45 17.96
N PRO A 116 -8.86 2.17 16.83
CA PRO A 116 -8.05 2.01 15.59
C PRO A 116 -6.59 2.40 15.81
N MET A 117 -5.66 1.74 15.06
CA MET A 117 -4.21 1.92 15.21
C MET A 117 -3.75 3.32 14.79
N THR A 118 -3.10 4.03 15.69
CA THR A 118 -2.45 5.32 15.46
C THR A 118 -0.97 5.17 15.11
N GLU A 119 -0.35 6.17 14.50
CA GLU A 119 1.03 6.12 14.00
C GLU A 119 2.09 5.90 15.09
N ASP A 120 1.82 6.31 16.33
CA ASP A 120 2.70 6.11 17.49
C ASP A 120 2.82 4.64 17.92
N LEU A 121 1.84 3.80 17.58
CA LEU A 121 1.87 2.36 17.84
C LEU A 121 2.83 1.58 16.94
N LEU A 122 3.40 2.22 15.93
CA LEU A 122 4.23 1.57 14.90
C LEU A 122 5.39 0.73 15.48
N HIS A 123 5.93 1.13 16.61
CA HIS A 123 7.04 0.44 17.30
C HIS A 123 6.63 -0.30 18.57
N ALA A 124 5.34 -0.41 18.89
CA ALA A 124 4.85 -1.01 20.14
C ALA A 124 5.04 -2.54 20.23
N GLY A 125 5.33 -3.21 19.11
CA GLY A 125 5.57 -4.66 19.09
C GLY A 125 6.04 -5.17 17.72
N PRO A 126 6.31 -6.48 17.59
CA PRO A 126 6.71 -7.07 16.32
C PRO A 126 5.54 -7.13 15.31
N PRO A 127 5.80 -6.99 14.01
CA PRO A 127 4.78 -7.20 12.99
C PRO A 127 4.34 -8.67 12.91
N THR A 128 3.23 -8.93 12.21
CA THR A 128 2.65 -10.27 12.03
C THR A 128 3.70 -11.26 11.53
N PRO A 129 3.81 -12.47 12.14
CA PRO A 129 4.81 -13.48 11.75
C PRO A 129 4.75 -13.86 10.26
N THR A 130 3.57 -13.90 9.66
CA THR A 130 3.39 -14.24 8.25
C THR A 130 4.00 -13.22 7.28
N ASN A 131 4.19 -11.97 7.72
CA ASN A 131 4.75 -10.86 6.94
C ASN A 131 6.00 -10.26 7.59
N PHE A 132 6.67 -11.02 8.47
CA PHE A 132 7.72 -10.50 9.33
C PHE A 132 8.83 -9.76 8.57
N GLY A 133 9.41 -10.39 7.55
CA GLY A 133 10.49 -9.80 6.76
C GLY A 133 10.05 -8.54 6.01
N TYR A 134 8.90 -8.59 5.36
CA TYR A 134 8.31 -7.45 4.68
C TYR A 134 7.97 -6.31 5.66
N GLY A 135 7.30 -6.63 6.77
CA GLY A 135 6.91 -5.66 7.78
C GLY A 135 8.10 -4.89 8.35
N TYR A 136 9.19 -5.58 8.71
CA TYR A 136 10.40 -4.93 9.19
C TYR A 136 11.11 -4.12 8.10
N SER A 137 11.20 -4.61 6.87
CA SER A 137 11.83 -3.85 5.78
C SER A 137 11.10 -2.52 5.50
N LYS A 138 9.77 -2.53 5.56
CA LYS A 138 8.95 -1.32 5.43
C LYS A 138 9.06 -0.41 6.67
N ARG A 139 9.10 -0.97 7.88
CA ARG A 139 9.32 -0.20 9.12
C ARG A 139 10.67 0.51 9.07
N MET A 140 11.73 -0.17 8.60
CA MET A 140 13.06 0.42 8.46
C MET A 140 13.10 1.54 7.41
N LEU A 141 12.28 1.49 6.35
CA LEU A 141 12.11 2.62 5.44
C LEU A 141 11.58 3.84 6.21
N GLY A 142 10.53 3.69 7.01
CA GLY A 142 9.98 4.77 7.85
C GLY A 142 11.03 5.35 8.80
N VAL A 143 11.75 4.49 9.53
CA VAL A 143 12.84 4.89 10.45
C VAL A 143 13.93 5.68 9.71
N HIS A 144 14.30 5.27 8.50
CA HIS A 144 15.31 5.97 7.71
C HIS A 144 14.84 7.39 7.30
N LEU A 145 13.59 7.50 6.84
CA LEU A 145 13.01 8.80 6.47
C LEU A 145 12.87 9.73 7.69
N ASP A 146 12.39 9.21 8.82
CA ASP A 146 12.29 9.96 10.08
C ASP A 146 13.65 10.46 10.57
N THR A 147 14.68 9.62 10.46
CA THR A 147 16.04 9.99 10.85
C THR A 147 16.56 11.15 10.01
N ILE A 148 16.35 11.12 8.69
CA ILE A 148 16.76 12.22 7.81
C ILE A 148 15.94 13.48 8.11
N ARG A 149 14.63 13.39 8.24
CA ARG A 149 13.76 14.52 8.60
C ARG A 149 14.21 15.18 9.88
N ASN A 150 14.40 14.41 10.94
CA ASN A 150 14.77 14.92 12.26
C ASN A 150 16.18 15.53 12.29
N SER A 151 17.10 15.02 11.45
CA SER A 151 18.49 15.51 11.40
C SER A 151 18.67 16.72 10.49
N THR A 152 17.80 16.93 9.50
CA THR A 152 18.03 17.89 8.41
C THR A 152 16.91 18.89 8.19
N GLY A 153 15.71 18.65 8.72
CA GLY A 153 14.51 19.43 8.45
C GLY A 153 13.94 19.27 7.03
N LYS A 154 14.44 18.31 6.23
CA LYS A 154 13.89 18.01 4.91
C LYS A 154 12.52 17.32 5.03
N ASP A 155 11.66 17.53 4.03
CA ASP A 155 10.29 16.98 4.00
C ASP A 155 10.30 15.49 3.58
N TYR A 156 10.89 14.65 4.43
CA TYR A 156 10.95 13.20 4.28
C TYR A 156 9.91 12.56 5.20
N PHE A 157 8.94 11.87 4.64
CA PHE A 157 7.85 11.28 5.41
C PHE A 157 7.30 10.00 4.76
N SER A 158 6.49 9.28 5.53
CA SER A 158 5.87 8.04 5.11
C SER A 158 4.35 8.14 5.07
N ILE A 159 3.77 7.53 4.05
CA ILE A 159 2.33 7.26 3.97
C ILE A 159 2.11 5.77 4.27
N ILE A 160 1.17 5.46 5.16
CA ILE A 160 0.87 4.10 5.64
C ILE A 160 -0.53 3.71 5.14
N PRO A 161 -0.65 3.16 3.91
CA PRO A 161 -1.95 2.76 3.40
C PRO A 161 -2.50 1.51 4.07
N SER A 162 -3.82 1.45 4.22
CA SER A 162 -4.55 0.21 4.50
C SER A 162 -4.51 -0.73 3.28
N ASN A 163 -5.31 -1.79 3.24
CA ASN A 163 -5.27 -2.72 2.12
C ASN A 163 -5.70 -2.04 0.82
N LEU A 164 -4.90 -2.23 -0.23
CA LEU A 164 -5.16 -1.67 -1.55
C LEU A 164 -5.86 -2.68 -2.47
N TYR A 165 -6.71 -2.17 -3.34
CA TYR A 165 -7.27 -2.91 -4.46
C TYR A 165 -7.44 -1.99 -5.67
N SER A 166 -7.43 -2.55 -6.88
CA SER A 166 -7.56 -1.78 -8.13
C SER A 166 -7.77 -2.70 -9.32
N GLU A 167 -8.31 -2.14 -10.41
CA GLU A 167 -8.36 -2.75 -11.75
C GLU A 167 -6.97 -3.00 -12.38
N TYR A 168 -5.90 -2.55 -11.73
CA TYR A 168 -4.51 -2.79 -12.13
C TYR A 168 -3.79 -3.84 -11.25
N ASP A 169 -4.53 -4.59 -10.44
CA ASP A 169 -3.99 -5.71 -9.66
C ASP A 169 -3.59 -6.89 -10.55
N HIS A 170 -2.93 -7.90 -9.98
CA HIS A 170 -2.52 -9.11 -10.69
C HIS A 170 -3.68 -10.08 -10.82
N PHE A 171 -4.17 -10.33 -12.05
CA PHE A 171 -5.30 -11.25 -12.32
C PHE A 171 -4.87 -12.65 -12.78
N GLY A 172 -3.60 -12.84 -13.13
CA GLY A 172 -3.13 -14.06 -13.80
C GLY A 172 -2.56 -15.16 -12.90
N ASP A 173 -2.24 -14.86 -11.64
CA ASP A 173 -1.58 -15.80 -10.70
C ASP A 173 -2.32 -15.79 -9.37
N ASP A 174 -3.05 -16.88 -9.09
CA ASP A 174 -3.88 -17.01 -7.89
C ASP A 174 -3.10 -16.91 -6.58
N THR A 175 -1.78 -17.18 -6.61
CA THR A 175 -0.91 -17.11 -5.43
C THR A 175 -0.50 -15.67 -5.08
N LYS A 176 -0.59 -14.75 -6.04
CA LYS A 176 -0.21 -13.33 -5.90
C LYS A 176 -1.39 -12.38 -5.77
N MET A 177 -2.62 -12.86 -5.99
CA MET A 177 -3.81 -12.03 -5.91
C MET A 177 -4.07 -11.54 -4.48
N HIS A 178 -4.49 -10.28 -4.37
CA HIS A 178 -5.03 -9.74 -3.14
C HIS A 178 -6.47 -10.20 -2.92
N LEU A 179 -6.96 -10.08 -1.68
CA LEU A 179 -8.26 -10.60 -1.25
C LEU A 179 -9.42 -10.16 -2.17
N VAL A 180 -9.53 -8.87 -2.46
CA VAL A 180 -10.62 -8.32 -3.28
C VAL A 180 -10.60 -8.91 -4.69
N THR A 181 -9.44 -8.96 -5.32
CA THR A 181 -9.28 -9.51 -6.67
C THR A 181 -9.62 -11.00 -6.72
N ALA A 182 -9.14 -11.77 -5.72
CA ALA A 182 -9.43 -13.20 -5.59
C ALA A 182 -10.93 -13.44 -5.36
N LEU A 183 -11.59 -12.65 -4.51
CA LEU A 183 -13.02 -12.70 -4.26
C LEU A 183 -13.83 -12.45 -5.54
N LEU A 184 -13.56 -11.37 -6.24
CA LEU A 184 -14.30 -11.00 -7.46
C LEU A 184 -14.08 -12.02 -8.58
N LYS A 185 -12.88 -12.61 -8.68
CA LYS A 185 -12.62 -13.73 -9.61
C LYS A 185 -13.45 -14.96 -9.26
N LYS A 186 -13.55 -15.33 -7.98
CA LYS A 186 -14.41 -16.44 -7.53
C LYS A 186 -15.89 -16.15 -7.83
N ILE A 187 -16.38 -14.94 -7.57
CA ILE A 187 -17.74 -14.53 -7.91
C ILE A 187 -17.99 -14.68 -9.42
N LYS A 188 -17.07 -14.18 -10.25
CA LYS A 188 -17.22 -14.23 -11.71
C LYS A 188 -17.25 -15.66 -12.25
N ASN A 189 -16.38 -16.53 -11.72
CA ASN A 189 -16.18 -17.89 -12.22
C ASN A 189 -17.12 -18.92 -11.56
N SER A 190 -17.95 -18.54 -10.58
CA SER A 190 -18.90 -19.46 -9.96
C SER A 190 -19.96 -19.92 -10.96
N THR A 191 -20.03 -21.23 -11.18
CA THR A 191 -21.00 -21.88 -12.08
C THR A 191 -22.04 -22.74 -11.33
N ASN A 192 -21.79 -23.03 -10.05
CA ASN A 192 -22.64 -23.85 -9.19
C ASN A 192 -23.46 -23.06 -8.17
N GLY A 193 -23.46 -21.71 -8.27
CA GLY A 193 -24.18 -20.84 -7.35
C GLY A 193 -23.48 -20.55 -6.02
N ILE A 194 -22.25 -21.09 -5.80
CA ILE A 194 -21.53 -21.00 -4.53
C ILE A 194 -20.20 -20.25 -4.72
N VAL A 195 -19.85 -19.40 -3.74
CA VAL A 195 -18.54 -18.74 -3.64
C VAL A 195 -17.82 -19.22 -2.38
N PRO A 196 -16.83 -20.11 -2.50
CA PRO A 196 -16.12 -20.64 -1.33
C PRO A 196 -15.11 -19.62 -0.80
N LEU A 197 -15.17 -19.32 0.50
CA LEU A 197 -14.32 -18.37 1.22
C LEU A 197 -13.69 -19.07 2.45
N PHE A 198 -12.50 -18.60 2.86
CA PHE A 198 -11.83 -19.13 4.03
C PHE A 198 -12.22 -18.33 5.29
N GLY A 199 -12.17 -19.01 6.45
CA GLY A 199 -12.42 -18.43 7.75
C GLY A 199 -13.91 -18.29 8.07
N THR A 200 -14.22 -17.38 8.99
CA THR A 200 -15.58 -17.12 9.46
C THR A 200 -16.27 -15.95 8.76
N GLY A 201 -15.50 -15.09 8.07
CA GLY A 201 -15.99 -13.84 7.50
C GLY A 201 -16.08 -12.67 8.50
N LEU A 202 -15.80 -12.92 9.80
CA LEU A 202 -15.93 -11.91 10.87
C LEU A 202 -14.78 -10.87 10.95
N PRO A 203 -13.52 -11.17 10.56
CA PRO A 203 -12.43 -10.21 10.66
C PRO A 203 -12.70 -8.90 9.94
N LEU A 204 -12.30 -7.80 10.59
CA LEU A 204 -12.50 -6.44 10.09
C LEU A 204 -11.31 -5.98 9.24
N ARG A 205 -11.58 -5.36 8.11
CA ARG A 205 -10.51 -4.85 7.20
C ARG A 205 -10.93 -3.55 6.54
N GLN A 206 -10.01 -2.59 6.54
CA GLN A 206 -10.14 -1.40 5.71
C GLN A 206 -9.52 -1.66 4.33
N PHE A 207 -10.25 -1.30 3.29
CA PHE A 207 -9.80 -1.33 1.91
C PHE A 207 -9.98 0.03 1.26
N ILE A 208 -8.94 0.53 0.59
CA ILE A 208 -9.02 1.75 -0.20
C ILE A 208 -8.64 1.45 -1.65
N HIS A 209 -9.27 2.15 -2.58
CA HIS A 209 -8.90 2.03 -3.99
C HIS A 209 -7.54 2.67 -4.23
N ALA A 210 -6.70 2.05 -5.06
CA ALA A 210 -5.35 2.55 -5.33
C ALA A 210 -5.33 3.95 -5.97
N GLU A 211 -6.39 4.33 -6.68
CA GLU A 211 -6.58 5.69 -7.19
C GLU A 211 -6.67 6.73 -6.06
N ASP A 212 -7.32 6.41 -4.95
CA ASP A 212 -7.44 7.34 -3.83
C ASP A 212 -6.09 7.55 -3.14
N LEU A 213 -5.31 6.47 -2.96
CA LEU A 213 -3.93 6.62 -2.50
C LEU A 213 -3.10 7.45 -3.48
N ALA A 214 -3.26 7.24 -4.79
CA ALA A 214 -2.55 8.03 -5.80
C ALA A 214 -2.93 9.51 -5.73
N LYS A 215 -4.21 9.86 -5.54
CA LYS A 215 -4.66 11.25 -5.35
C LYS A 215 -3.98 11.90 -4.13
N ILE A 216 -3.96 11.21 -2.98
CA ILE A 216 -3.31 11.72 -1.77
C ILE A 216 -1.81 11.90 -1.98
N ILE A 217 -1.13 10.95 -2.62
CA ILE A 217 0.29 11.07 -2.95
C ILE A 217 0.54 12.28 -3.89
N ALA A 218 -0.27 12.46 -4.93
CA ALA A 218 -0.16 13.59 -5.85
C ALA A 218 -0.37 14.93 -5.13
N MET A 219 -1.36 15.01 -4.24
CA MET A 219 -1.59 16.20 -3.39
C MET A 219 -0.38 16.47 -2.49
N CYS A 220 0.20 15.46 -1.85
CA CYS A 220 1.42 15.61 -1.04
C CYS A 220 2.63 16.04 -1.88
N ALA A 221 2.80 15.47 -3.08
CA ALA A 221 3.95 15.75 -3.93
C ALA A 221 3.94 17.17 -4.50
N THR A 222 2.75 17.72 -4.79
CA THR A 222 2.58 19.01 -5.47
C THR A 222 2.30 20.19 -4.52
N ARG A 223 1.90 19.93 -3.26
CA ARG A 223 1.63 21.01 -2.29
C ARG A 223 2.88 21.83 -1.98
N LYS A 224 2.68 23.11 -1.65
CA LYS A 224 3.79 24.03 -1.30
C LYS A 224 4.30 23.83 0.13
N GLU A 225 3.36 23.58 1.06
CA GLU A 225 3.66 23.33 2.45
C GLU A 225 4.36 21.99 2.63
N GLN A 226 5.23 21.90 3.63
CA GLN A 226 5.83 20.63 4.05
C GLN A 226 4.80 19.76 4.78
N THR A 227 4.89 18.45 4.61
CA THR A 227 4.04 17.49 5.32
C THR A 227 4.62 17.17 6.69
N MET A 228 5.92 16.91 6.76
CA MET A 228 6.74 16.75 7.98
C MET A 228 6.21 15.74 9.00
N THR A 229 5.30 14.84 8.60
CA THR A 229 4.73 13.81 9.48
C THR A 229 4.38 12.56 8.68
N ASN A 230 4.45 11.42 9.35
CA ASN A 230 3.92 10.17 8.82
C ASN A 230 2.41 10.12 9.08
N PHE A 231 1.65 9.47 8.22
CA PHE A 231 0.22 9.32 8.45
C PHE A 231 -0.38 8.09 7.78
N ASN A 232 -1.43 7.58 8.41
CA ASN A 232 -2.24 6.51 7.88
C ASN A 232 -3.15 7.00 6.75
N VAL A 233 -3.33 6.18 5.72
CA VAL A 233 -4.32 6.39 4.67
C VAL A 233 -5.28 5.20 4.68
N CYS A 234 -6.44 5.42 5.27
CA CYS A 234 -7.50 4.42 5.40
C CYS A 234 -8.87 5.10 5.34
N CYS A 235 -9.89 4.36 4.91
CA CYS A 235 -11.27 4.82 4.96
C CYS A 235 -11.80 4.84 6.41
N ASP A 236 -12.92 5.53 6.60
CA ASP A 236 -13.54 5.66 7.94
C ASP A 236 -14.19 4.35 8.40
N ASP A 237 -14.67 3.53 7.45
CA ASP A 237 -15.36 2.27 7.73
C ASP A 237 -14.38 1.08 7.76
N SER A 238 -14.67 0.13 8.66
CA SER A 238 -13.93 -1.14 8.79
C SER A 238 -14.87 -2.34 8.61
N PRO A 239 -15.32 -2.63 7.38
CA PRO A 239 -16.23 -3.72 7.13
C PRO A 239 -15.58 -5.08 7.44
N SER A 240 -16.42 -6.06 7.81
CA SER A 240 -16.05 -7.46 7.90
C SER A 240 -15.78 -8.07 6.52
N ILE A 241 -15.06 -9.18 6.48
CA ILE A 241 -14.84 -9.92 5.23
C ILE A 241 -16.18 -10.38 4.62
N LEU A 242 -17.18 -10.70 5.46
CA LEU A 242 -18.53 -11.03 4.98
C LEU A 242 -19.17 -9.82 4.26
N GLU A 243 -19.18 -8.64 4.88
CA GLU A 243 -19.74 -7.41 4.27
C GLU A 243 -19.02 -7.03 2.97
N ILE A 244 -17.70 -7.23 2.90
CA ILE A 244 -16.94 -7.03 1.66
C ILE A 244 -17.36 -8.03 0.58
N ALA A 245 -17.60 -9.29 0.95
CA ALA A 245 -18.05 -10.32 0.01
C ALA A 245 -19.48 -10.05 -0.50
N GLU A 246 -20.38 -9.62 0.36
CA GLU A 246 -21.73 -9.17 -0.01
C GLU A 246 -21.70 -7.96 -0.93
N ALA A 247 -20.86 -6.96 -0.63
CA ALA A 247 -20.63 -5.83 -1.52
C ALA A 247 -20.08 -6.27 -2.89
N GLY A 248 -19.22 -7.30 -2.92
CA GLY A 248 -18.72 -7.93 -4.15
C GLY A 248 -19.82 -8.56 -5.00
N LEU A 249 -20.75 -9.30 -4.38
CA LEU A 249 -21.92 -9.87 -5.06
C LEU A 249 -22.80 -8.77 -5.64
N LYS A 250 -23.08 -7.72 -4.87
CA LYS A 250 -23.87 -6.56 -5.31
C LYS A 250 -23.19 -5.84 -6.48
N ALA A 251 -21.88 -5.57 -6.38
CA ALA A 251 -21.13 -4.92 -7.46
C ALA A 251 -21.10 -5.75 -8.76
N ALA A 252 -21.11 -7.09 -8.63
CA ALA A 252 -21.17 -8.01 -9.75
C ALA A 252 -22.59 -8.25 -10.29
N ASN A 253 -23.63 -7.75 -9.61
CA ASN A 253 -25.03 -8.07 -9.88
C ASN A 253 -25.29 -9.60 -9.97
N ARG A 254 -24.72 -10.36 -9.00
CA ARG A 254 -24.82 -11.81 -8.92
C ARG A 254 -25.52 -12.23 -7.63
N ASP A 255 -26.45 -13.16 -7.74
CA ASP A 255 -27.12 -13.81 -6.62
C ASP A 255 -26.48 -15.19 -6.42
N LEU A 256 -25.50 -15.27 -5.50
CA LEU A 256 -24.72 -16.48 -5.19
C LEU A 256 -24.63 -16.66 -3.67
N GLU A 257 -24.52 -17.90 -3.22
CA GLU A 257 -24.31 -18.24 -1.82
C GLU A 257 -22.84 -18.05 -1.43
N LEU A 258 -22.57 -17.31 -0.34
CA LEU A 258 -21.24 -17.21 0.26
C LEU A 258 -21.04 -18.38 1.24
N GLN A 259 -20.10 -19.27 0.96
CA GLN A 259 -19.80 -20.42 1.81
C GLN A 259 -18.45 -20.25 2.50
N PHE A 260 -18.48 -20.03 3.82
CA PHE A 260 -17.28 -19.86 4.64
C PHE A 260 -16.81 -21.20 5.22
N ASP A 261 -15.53 -21.52 5.03
CA ASP A 261 -14.85 -22.68 5.63
C ASP A 261 -14.14 -22.27 6.91
N SER A 262 -14.81 -22.37 8.05
CA SER A 262 -14.28 -22.03 9.38
C SER A 262 -13.15 -22.95 9.86
N SER A 263 -12.83 -24.04 9.14
CA SER A 263 -11.64 -24.87 9.41
C SER A 263 -10.34 -24.17 8.97
N LYS A 264 -10.44 -23.13 8.16
CA LYS A 264 -9.31 -22.31 7.70
C LYS A 264 -9.15 -21.08 8.61
N PRO A 265 -7.92 -20.60 8.78
CA PRO A 265 -7.66 -19.49 9.68
C PRO A 265 -8.26 -18.17 9.16
N ASP A 266 -8.79 -17.36 10.08
CA ASP A 266 -9.28 -16.00 9.82
C ASP A 266 -8.15 -14.97 9.62
N GLY A 267 -6.96 -15.27 10.12
CA GLY A 267 -5.89 -14.27 10.27
C GLY A 267 -6.17 -13.35 11.48
N GLN A 268 -5.56 -12.17 11.47
CA GLN A 268 -5.73 -11.16 12.51
C GLN A 268 -7.19 -10.67 12.52
N TYR A 269 -7.83 -10.65 13.71
CA TYR A 269 -9.26 -10.29 13.82
C TYR A 269 -9.51 -8.83 13.44
N ARG A 270 -8.65 -7.91 13.90
CA ARG A 270 -8.80 -6.47 13.71
C ARG A 270 -7.51 -5.86 13.17
N LYS A 271 -7.61 -4.95 12.21
CA LYS A 271 -6.45 -4.27 11.59
C LYS A 271 -6.85 -2.90 11.02
N ASP A 272 -7.73 -2.22 11.72
CA ASP A 272 -8.18 -0.89 11.35
C ASP A 272 -7.23 0.17 11.90
N CYS A 273 -7.00 1.20 11.10
CA CYS A 273 -6.13 2.33 11.42
C CYS A 273 -6.94 3.60 11.60
N ASP A 274 -6.43 4.48 12.44
CA ASP A 274 -6.92 5.84 12.60
C ASP A 274 -6.49 6.70 11.40
N ASN A 275 -7.36 7.59 10.94
CA ASN A 275 -7.08 8.52 9.83
C ASN A 275 -7.14 10.00 10.23
N THR A 276 -7.05 10.30 11.51
CA THR A 276 -7.16 11.66 12.05
C THR A 276 -6.15 12.60 11.39
N VAL A 277 -4.88 12.20 11.28
CA VAL A 277 -3.84 13.01 10.63
C VAL A 277 -4.15 13.26 9.15
N LEU A 278 -4.66 12.25 8.44
CA LEU A 278 -5.12 12.42 7.05
C LEU A 278 -6.24 13.47 6.95
N ARG A 279 -7.22 13.42 7.88
CA ARG A 279 -8.34 14.37 7.92
C ARG A 279 -7.90 15.79 8.26
N GLU A 280 -6.89 15.95 9.09
CA GLU A 280 -6.27 17.25 9.36
C GLU A 280 -5.54 17.83 8.13
N LEU A 281 -4.80 16.97 7.40
CA LEU A 281 -4.07 17.38 6.19
C LEU A 281 -4.99 17.65 5.01
N PHE A 282 -6.06 16.87 4.86
CA PHE A 282 -6.98 16.87 3.72
C PHE A 282 -8.45 16.71 4.16
N PRO A 283 -9.05 17.71 4.83
CA PRO A 283 -10.39 17.59 5.45
C PRO A 283 -11.51 17.29 4.45
N ASP A 284 -11.35 17.76 3.21
CA ASP A 284 -12.37 17.58 2.16
C ASP A 284 -12.18 16.32 1.31
N PHE A 285 -11.12 15.52 1.58
CA PHE A 285 -10.88 14.31 0.80
C PHE A 285 -12.01 13.29 0.99
N ARG A 286 -12.48 12.72 -0.11
CA ARG A 286 -13.51 11.67 -0.11
C ARG A 286 -12.96 10.44 -0.82
N PHE A 287 -13.03 9.32 -0.12
CA PHE A 287 -12.69 8.02 -0.69
C PHE A 287 -13.76 7.55 -1.65
N LEU A 288 -13.35 6.82 -2.68
CA LEU A 288 -14.24 6.07 -3.55
C LEU A 288 -15.03 5.07 -2.69
N SER A 289 -16.34 4.97 -2.93
CA SER A 289 -17.15 3.96 -2.21
C SER A 289 -16.65 2.54 -2.54
N LEU A 290 -16.74 1.63 -1.55
CA LEU A 290 -16.34 0.24 -1.75
C LEU A 290 -17.09 -0.39 -2.94
N GLU A 291 -18.40 -0.16 -3.05
CA GLU A 291 -19.23 -0.68 -4.14
C GLU A 291 -18.76 -0.22 -5.52
N GLU A 292 -18.46 1.06 -5.68
CA GLU A 292 -17.98 1.60 -6.96
C GLU A 292 -16.59 1.05 -7.31
N GLY A 293 -15.69 1.00 -6.34
CA GLY A 293 -14.36 0.42 -6.53
C GLY A 293 -14.41 -1.06 -6.90
N LEU A 294 -15.23 -1.87 -6.21
CA LEU A 294 -15.43 -3.27 -6.53
C LEU A 294 -16.00 -3.48 -7.94
N LYS A 295 -16.93 -2.62 -8.36
CA LYS A 295 -17.50 -2.67 -9.72
C LYS A 295 -16.44 -2.40 -10.80
N ARG A 296 -15.53 -1.43 -10.56
CA ARG A 296 -14.42 -1.17 -11.50
C ARG A 296 -13.50 -2.39 -11.64
N VAL A 297 -13.13 -3.00 -10.51
CA VAL A 297 -12.29 -4.21 -10.52
C VAL A 297 -13.00 -5.37 -11.18
N TYR A 298 -14.28 -5.63 -10.86
CA TYR A 298 -15.07 -6.71 -11.45
C TYR A 298 -15.14 -6.66 -12.97
N ASN A 299 -15.22 -5.47 -13.56
CA ASN A 299 -15.23 -5.28 -14.99
C ASN A 299 -13.88 -5.65 -15.67
N LYS A 300 -12.81 -5.78 -14.90
CA LYS A 300 -11.47 -6.16 -15.39
C LYS A 300 -11.11 -7.63 -15.13
N VAL A 301 -11.69 -8.25 -14.11
CA VAL A 301 -11.56 -9.70 -13.81
C VAL A 301 -12.23 -10.60 -14.89
#